data_65c9b41bd1fab650c1cf8dea4bf08f44
#
_entry.id   65c9b41bd1fab650c1cf8dea4bf08f44
#
_cell.length_a   1.000
_cell.length_b   1.000
_cell.length_c   1.000
_cell.angle_alpha   90.00
_cell.angle_beta   90.00
_cell.angle_gamma   90.00
#
_symmetry.space_group_name_H-M   'P 1'
#
loop_
_entity.id
_entity.type
_entity.pdbx_description
1 polymer ?
#
loop_
_entity_poly.entity_id
_entity_poly.type
_entity_poly.pdbx_seq_one_letter_code
_entity_poly.pdbx_strand_id
1 'polypeptide(L)'
;MAYEHTAGMKGAAGGASDASDSAKNTDEADDMLTVVTSFYPMYIATLNIVDGVNGVRLENLSEPQTGCLHDFQLTPEDMKLLSTADVFVINGGGIESFMSDVAKAYPKLDVVEACEDVVLLSEDDADSDHDHDHDADTESDSDHEADAESDSAHDHDHGDENAHAWMSVPRYRTMVQTIASRLAEKDAKHADEYYANAKAYDAKLAVLEEKINSIKSLTNGQNIIIFHEAYAYVADDFSMNACYLLDLDEERSVSAGEIKQVIGAIKDDGVSVILAEELYGKSMGDTVSRETDVHVIYIDPLNRGEYDKDSYLYGMEHNIELIKEAFTK
;
A
#
# COMPACT_ATOMS: atom_id res chain seq x y z
N MET A 1 -59.44 2.13 4.46
CA MET A 1 -60.51 1.38 3.79
C MET A 1 -59.97 -0.01 3.47
N ALA A 2 -60.46 -0.97 4.25
CA ALA A 2 -60.18 -2.37 4.06
C ALA A 2 -61.07 -2.92 2.94
N TYR A 3 -60.64 -3.93 2.23
CA TYR A 3 -61.50 -4.98 1.72
C TYR A 3 -60.74 -6.30 1.57
N GLU A 4 -61.11 -7.23 2.43
CA GLU A 4 -60.92 -8.67 2.31
C GLU A 4 -61.90 -9.23 1.27
N HIS A 5 -61.61 -10.40 0.69
CA HIS A 5 -62.46 -11.59 0.63
C HIS A 5 -61.87 -12.67 -0.31
N THR A 6 -61.50 -13.74 0.17
CA THR A 6 -62.03 -15.10 0.50
C THR A 6 -62.03 -16.08 -0.67
N ALA A 7 -61.27 -17.12 -0.45
CA ALA A 7 -61.53 -18.57 -0.47
C ALA A 7 -62.29 -19.24 -1.65
N GLY A 8 -61.68 -20.31 -2.12
CA GLY A 8 -62.35 -21.37 -2.91
C GLY A 8 -61.46 -22.61 -3.03
N MET A 9 -61.79 -23.63 -2.26
CA MET A 9 -61.19 -24.99 -2.18
C MET A 9 -61.57 -25.86 -3.36
N LYS A 10 -60.69 -26.85 -3.62
CA LYS A 10 -60.86 -28.28 -3.99
C LYS A 10 -60.25 -28.66 -5.34
N GLY A 11 -59.38 -29.62 -5.28
CA GLY A 11 -59.48 -30.97 -5.79
C GLY A 11 -58.12 -31.66 -5.94
N ALA A 12 -58.01 -32.80 -5.28
CA ALA A 12 -56.89 -33.71 -5.27
C ALA A 12 -56.72 -34.52 -6.56
N ALA A 13 -55.49 -34.90 -6.86
CA ALA A 13 -55.03 -36.25 -7.28
C ALA A 13 -53.65 -36.08 -7.93
N GLY A 14 -52.57 -36.60 -7.37
CA GLY A 14 -52.04 -37.91 -7.59
C GLY A 14 -50.97 -37.94 -8.65
N GLY A 15 -49.74 -38.32 -8.30
CA GLY A 15 -48.79 -38.82 -9.27
C GLY A 15 -47.34 -38.42 -9.02
N ALA A 16 -46.63 -39.22 -8.27
CA ALA A 16 -45.29 -39.79 -8.44
C ALA A 16 -44.14 -38.94 -9.06
N SER A 17 -43.06 -38.88 -8.25
CA SER A 17 -41.65 -38.96 -8.65
C SER A 17 -41.11 -37.91 -9.62
N ASP A 18 -40.32 -37.01 -9.06
CA ASP A 18 -38.95 -36.83 -9.59
C ASP A 18 -38.01 -36.40 -8.45
N ALA A 19 -37.26 -37.39 -7.99
CA ALA A 19 -36.09 -37.23 -7.16
C ALA A 19 -34.89 -37.14 -8.12
N SER A 20 -34.59 -35.94 -8.62
CA SER A 20 -33.33 -35.69 -9.33
C SER A 20 -33.15 -34.20 -9.58
N ASP A 21 -32.96 -33.41 -8.50
CA ASP A 21 -32.42 -32.06 -8.66
C ASP A 21 -31.78 -31.54 -7.36
N SER A 22 -31.00 -32.42 -6.69
CA SER A 22 -30.24 -32.06 -5.51
C SER A 22 -28.74 -32.32 -5.65
N ALA A 23 -28.23 -32.52 -6.87
CA ALA A 23 -26.84 -32.91 -7.11
C ALA A 23 -26.06 -31.92 -8.01
N LYS A 24 -26.48 -30.68 -8.13
CA LYS A 24 -25.75 -29.68 -8.94
C LYS A 24 -25.22 -28.44 -8.20
N ASN A 25 -25.45 -28.35 -6.90
CA ASN A 25 -25.02 -27.15 -6.15
C ASN A 25 -23.84 -27.41 -5.20
N THR A 26 -23.18 -28.56 -5.27
CA THR A 26 -22.02 -28.88 -4.42
C THR A 26 -20.69 -28.80 -5.16
N ASP A 27 -20.69 -28.78 -6.50
CA ASP A 27 -19.44 -28.75 -7.27
C ASP A 27 -18.95 -27.32 -7.58
N GLU A 28 -19.79 -26.27 -7.46
CA GLU A 28 -19.38 -24.88 -7.73
C GLU A 28 -18.70 -24.20 -6.52
N ALA A 29 -18.90 -24.70 -5.32
CA ALA A 29 -18.27 -24.15 -4.11
C ALA A 29 -16.85 -24.69 -3.88
N ASP A 30 -16.51 -25.83 -4.48
CA ASP A 30 -15.21 -26.51 -4.31
C ASP A 30 -14.13 -26.01 -5.32
N ASP A 31 -14.51 -25.14 -6.27
CA ASP A 31 -13.62 -24.66 -7.35
C ASP A 31 -13.40 -23.12 -7.29
N MET A 32 -13.70 -22.49 -6.13
CA MET A 32 -13.57 -21.04 -5.95
C MET A 32 -12.20 -20.69 -5.38
N LEU A 33 -11.40 -19.91 -6.14
CA LEU A 33 -10.12 -19.36 -5.67
C LEU A 33 -10.39 -18.20 -4.70
N THR A 34 -9.97 -18.33 -3.46
CA THR A 34 -10.05 -17.26 -2.47
C THR A 34 -8.72 -16.51 -2.40
N VAL A 35 -8.72 -15.25 -2.84
CA VAL A 35 -7.58 -14.34 -2.78
C VAL A 35 -7.82 -13.36 -1.63
N VAL A 36 -6.88 -13.27 -0.70
CA VAL A 36 -6.87 -12.27 0.37
C VAL A 36 -5.72 -11.31 0.11
N THR A 37 -5.94 -10.03 0.31
CA THR A 37 -4.89 -9.00 0.21
C THR A 37 -4.60 -8.42 1.59
N SER A 38 -3.39 -7.91 1.82
CA SER A 38 -2.99 -7.38 3.12
C SER A 38 -3.70 -6.06 3.45
N PHE A 39 -3.68 -5.11 2.52
CA PHE A 39 -4.27 -3.79 2.74
C PHE A 39 -4.68 -3.10 1.43
N TYR A 40 -5.16 -1.87 1.55
CA TYR A 40 -5.86 -1.12 0.52
C TYR A 40 -5.17 -1.07 -0.86
N PRO A 41 -3.89 -0.65 -1.05
CA PRO A 41 -3.31 -0.57 -2.40
C PRO A 41 -3.16 -1.94 -3.06
N MET A 42 -2.92 -3.02 -2.29
CA MET A 42 -2.88 -4.38 -2.81
C MET A 42 -4.29 -4.85 -3.20
N TYR A 43 -5.29 -4.47 -2.41
CA TYR A 43 -6.69 -4.76 -2.74
C TYR A 43 -7.10 -4.10 -4.06
N ILE A 44 -6.81 -2.82 -4.25
CA ILE A 44 -7.18 -2.09 -5.48
C ILE A 44 -6.47 -2.67 -6.71
N ALA A 45 -5.16 -3.01 -6.61
CA ALA A 45 -4.45 -3.68 -7.68
C ALA A 45 -5.12 -5.01 -8.06
N THR A 46 -5.35 -5.86 -7.05
CA THR A 46 -5.92 -7.19 -7.24
C THR A 46 -7.38 -7.12 -7.75
N LEU A 47 -8.18 -6.17 -7.24
CA LEU A 47 -9.56 -5.93 -7.68
C LEU A 47 -9.65 -5.65 -9.19
N ASN A 48 -8.68 -4.88 -9.72
CA ASN A 48 -8.60 -4.64 -11.16
C ASN A 48 -8.22 -5.90 -11.94
N ILE A 49 -7.32 -6.74 -11.39
CA ILE A 49 -6.83 -7.96 -12.04
C ILE A 49 -7.92 -9.04 -12.09
N VAL A 50 -8.71 -9.19 -11.02
CA VAL A 50 -9.74 -10.24 -10.95
C VAL A 50 -11.12 -9.78 -11.44
N ASP A 51 -11.25 -8.56 -11.97
CA ASP A 51 -12.53 -7.99 -12.42
C ASP A 51 -13.19 -8.85 -13.49
N GLY A 52 -14.40 -9.32 -13.20
CA GLY A 52 -15.19 -10.16 -14.09
C GLY A 52 -14.70 -11.60 -14.25
N VAL A 53 -13.65 -12.03 -13.54
CA VAL A 53 -13.17 -13.42 -13.55
C VAL A 53 -14.08 -14.28 -12.67
N ASN A 54 -14.69 -15.31 -13.26
CA ASN A 54 -15.60 -16.18 -12.54
C ASN A 54 -14.85 -17.16 -11.61
N GLY A 55 -15.44 -17.48 -10.45
CA GLY A 55 -14.85 -18.43 -9.50
C GLY A 55 -13.68 -17.86 -8.70
N VAL A 56 -13.55 -16.53 -8.63
CA VAL A 56 -12.59 -15.84 -7.76
C VAL A 56 -13.33 -15.02 -6.72
N ARG A 57 -12.93 -15.16 -5.47
CA ARG A 57 -13.38 -14.37 -4.34
C ARG A 57 -12.20 -13.52 -3.84
N LEU A 58 -12.40 -12.23 -3.81
CA LEU A 58 -11.40 -11.28 -3.29
C LEU A 58 -11.87 -10.72 -1.94
N GLU A 59 -11.00 -10.77 -0.95
CA GLU A 59 -11.19 -10.19 0.38
C GLU A 59 -9.96 -9.36 0.75
N ASN A 60 -10.11 -8.39 1.65
CA ASN A 60 -8.99 -7.63 2.20
C ASN A 60 -8.82 -7.93 3.69
N LEU A 61 -7.59 -8.04 4.17
CA LEU A 61 -7.30 -8.34 5.56
C LEU A 61 -7.59 -7.13 6.46
N SER A 62 -7.05 -5.97 6.08
CA SER A 62 -7.27 -4.74 6.84
C SER A 62 -8.58 -4.04 6.45
N GLU A 63 -9.12 -3.25 7.38
CA GLU A 63 -10.25 -2.37 7.05
C GLU A 63 -9.81 -1.28 6.05
N PRO A 64 -10.74 -0.78 5.17
CA PRO A 64 -10.37 0.16 4.10
C PRO A 64 -9.78 1.48 4.60
N GLN A 65 -9.94 1.80 5.87
CA GLN A 65 -9.45 3.04 6.51
C GLN A 65 -8.27 2.82 7.46
N THR A 66 -7.66 1.64 7.46
CA THR A 66 -6.57 1.29 8.40
C THR A 66 -5.33 2.15 8.20
N GLY A 67 -4.97 2.47 6.95
CA GLY A 67 -3.71 3.17 6.65
C GLY A 67 -2.53 2.22 6.45
N CYS A 68 -1.32 2.65 6.81
CA CYS A 68 -0.11 1.83 6.73
C CYS A 68 -0.11 0.68 7.75
N LEU A 69 0.63 -0.41 7.45
CA LEU A 69 0.59 -1.64 8.24
C LEU A 69 1.78 -1.84 9.20
N HIS A 70 2.63 -0.82 9.40
CA HIS A 70 3.83 -0.95 10.26
C HIS A 70 3.49 -1.49 11.67
N ASP A 71 2.41 -1.00 12.27
CA ASP A 71 1.95 -1.38 13.60
C ASP A 71 0.70 -2.27 13.60
N PHE A 72 0.32 -2.79 12.44
CA PHE A 72 -0.88 -3.62 12.33
C PHE A 72 -0.71 -4.95 13.07
N GLN A 73 -1.68 -5.28 13.92
CA GLN A 73 -1.71 -6.52 14.67
C GLN A 73 -2.88 -7.40 14.22
N LEU A 74 -2.56 -8.66 13.90
CA LEU A 74 -3.57 -9.64 13.50
C LEU A 74 -4.57 -9.93 14.61
N THR A 75 -5.84 -9.84 14.28
CA THR A 75 -6.95 -10.28 15.13
C THR A 75 -7.28 -11.76 14.90
N PRO A 76 -8.06 -12.41 15.79
CA PRO A 76 -8.55 -13.76 15.53
C PRO A 76 -9.43 -13.87 14.28
N GLU A 77 -10.13 -12.80 13.90
CA GLU A 77 -10.93 -12.70 12.68
C GLU A 77 -10.05 -12.69 11.44
N ASP A 78 -8.92 -11.97 11.46
CA ASP A 78 -7.95 -11.95 10.38
C ASP A 78 -7.31 -13.32 10.17
N MET A 79 -6.93 -13.98 11.27
CA MET A 79 -6.40 -15.34 11.24
C MET A 79 -7.43 -16.33 10.67
N LYS A 80 -8.71 -16.15 10.98
CA LYS A 80 -9.78 -16.96 10.40
C LYS A 80 -9.93 -16.71 8.90
N LEU A 81 -9.85 -15.45 8.46
CA LEU A 81 -9.90 -15.10 7.05
C LEU A 81 -8.73 -15.75 6.29
N LEU A 82 -7.50 -15.61 6.78
CA LEU A 82 -6.31 -16.24 6.20
C LEU A 82 -6.39 -17.78 6.15
N SER A 83 -7.08 -18.41 7.11
CA SER A 83 -7.28 -19.85 7.09
C SER A 83 -8.12 -20.36 5.90
N THR A 84 -8.84 -19.47 5.24
CA THR A 84 -9.69 -19.77 4.07
C THR A 84 -9.06 -19.33 2.75
N ALA A 85 -7.91 -18.64 2.80
CA ALA A 85 -7.23 -18.12 1.64
C ALA A 85 -6.45 -19.21 0.90
N ASP A 86 -6.54 -19.20 -0.42
CA ASP A 86 -5.70 -20.00 -1.33
C ASP A 86 -4.44 -19.22 -1.71
N VAL A 87 -4.58 -17.87 -1.78
CA VAL A 87 -3.49 -16.92 -2.10
C VAL A 87 -3.59 -15.73 -1.15
N PHE A 88 -2.47 -15.30 -0.61
CA PHE A 88 -2.34 -14.07 0.16
C PHE A 88 -1.42 -13.09 -0.55
N VAL A 89 -1.97 -11.99 -1.05
CA VAL A 89 -1.22 -10.94 -1.75
C VAL A 89 -0.82 -9.88 -0.74
N ILE A 90 0.47 -9.71 -0.55
CA ILE A 90 1.07 -8.70 0.32
C ILE A 90 1.87 -7.69 -0.49
N ASN A 91 2.15 -6.54 0.10
CA ASN A 91 3.07 -5.58 -0.50
C ASN A 91 4.49 -6.14 -0.57
N GLY A 92 4.98 -6.68 0.53
CA GLY A 92 6.38 -7.04 0.72
C GLY A 92 7.22 -5.83 1.16
N GLY A 93 8.54 -5.96 1.07
CA GLY A 93 9.46 -4.91 1.55
C GLY A 93 9.40 -4.69 3.08
N GLY A 94 8.84 -5.63 3.83
CA GLY A 94 8.81 -5.60 5.29
C GLY A 94 7.65 -4.83 5.94
N ILE A 95 6.74 -4.21 5.18
CA ILE A 95 5.64 -3.42 5.77
C ILE A 95 4.65 -4.28 6.56
N GLU A 96 4.46 -5.54 6.18
CA GLU A 96 3.64 -6.50 6.92
C GLU A 96 4.46 -7.15 8.05
N SER A 97 4.67 -6.45 9.15
CA SER A 97 5.47 -6.91 10.30
C SER A 97 4.98 -8.24 10.90
N PHE A 98 3.72 -8.61 10.66
CA PHE A 98 3.08 -9.84 11.15
C PHE A 98 3.35 -11.10 10.32
N MET A 99 4.09 -11.02 9.21
CA MET A 99 4.27 -12.16 8.28
C MET A 99 4.92 -13.39 8.93
N SER A 100 5.78 -13.20 9.92
CA SER A 100 6.36 -14.32 10.65
C SER A 100 5.31 -15.19 11.37
N ASP A 101 4.23 -14.59 11.86
CA ASP A 101 3.14 -15.29 12.53
C ASP A 101 2.21 -15.97 11.53
N VAL A 102 1.96 -15.33 10.36
CA VAL A 102 1.22 -15.94 9.24
C VAL A 102 1.95 -17.19 8.74
N ALA A 103 3.26 -17.10 8.48
CA ALA A 103 4.06 -18.22 7.98
C ALA A 103 4.07 -19.40 8.95
N LYS A 104 4.13 -19.13 10.27
CA LYS A 104 4.04 -20.18 11.31
C LYS A 104 2.66 -20.85 11.35
N ALA A 105 1.58 -20.05 11.26
CA ALA A 105 0.20 -20.55 11.35
C ALA A 105 -0.23 -21.27 10.07
N TYR A 106 0.17 -20.76 8.90
CA TYR A 106 -0.28 -21.22 7.58
C TYR A 106 0.89 -21.53 6.64
N PRO A 107 1.73 -22.55 6.92
CA PRO A 107 2.97 -22.83 6.17
C PRO A 107 2.73 -23.32 4.73
N LYS A 108 1.48 -23.47 4.30
CA LYS A 108 1.08 -23.86 2.93
C LYS A 108 0.33 -22.78 2.20
N LEU A 109 0.08 -21.65 2.84
CA LEU A 109 -0.55 -20.51 2.20
C LEU A 109 0.41 -19.99 1.12
N ASP A 110 -0.14 -19.80 -0.07
CA ASP A 110 0.61 -19.23 -1.19
C ASP A 110 0.68 -17.70 -1.00
N VAL A 111 1.87 -17.19 -0.76
CA VAL A 111 2.09 -15.75 -0.53
C VAL A 111 2.68 -15.14 -1.78
N VAL A 112 2.06 -14.06 -2.24
CA VAL A 112 2.49 -13.25 -3.38
C VAL A 112 2.98 -11.91 -2.85
N GLU A 113 4.27 -11.65 -2.94
CA GLU A 113 4.87 -10.36 -2.61
C GLU A 113 4.84 -9.47 -3.86
N ALA A 114 4.01 -8.44 -3.83
CA ALA A 114 3.83 -7.56 -4.99
C ALA A 114 5.13 -6.82 -5.37
N CYS A 115 5.99 -6.53 -4.39
CA CYS A 115 7.27 -5.85 -4.59
C CYS A 115 8.43 -6.78 -5.01
N GLU A 116 8.23 -8.10 -5.20
CA GLU A 116 9.36 -9.03 -5.47
C GLU A 116 10.21 -8.63 -6.69
N ASP A 117 9.61 -7.99 -7.70
CA ASP A 117 10.26 -7.51 -8.92
C ASP A 117 10.51 -5.99 -8.92
N VAL A 118 10.33 -5.32 -7.78
CA VAL A 118 10.46 -3.86 -7.64
C VAL A 118 11.78 -3.50 -7.00
N VAL A 119 12.49 -2.53 -7.57
CA VAL A 119 13.64 -1.90 -6.90
C VAL A 119 13.09 -0.89 -5.89
N LEU A 120 13.21 -1.23 -4.60
CA LEU A 120 12.82 -0.35 -3.51
C LEU A 120 13.84 0.78 -3.33
N LEU A 121 13.39 1.93 -2.82
CA LEU A 121 14.28 2.99 -2.37
C LEU A 121 14.88 2.57 -1.01
N SER A 122 16.10 3.04 -0.73
CA SER A 122 16.69 2.94 0.60
C SER A 122 16.08 4.00 1.52
N GLU A 123 15.99 3.72 2.83
CA GLU A 123 15.60 4.74 3.81
C GLU A 123 16.61 5.90 3.84
N ASP A 124 17.88 5.63 3.57
CA ASP A 124 18.95 6.66 3.47
C ASP A 124 18.77 7.58 2.24
N ASP A 125 18.04 7.17 1.19
CA ASP A 125 17.78 8.01 0.02
C ASP A 125 16.84 9.19 0.34
N ALA A 126 16.14 9.15 1.47
CA ALA A 126 15.29 10.24 1.96
C ALA A 126 16.07 11.30 2.77
N ASP A 127 17.32 11.01 3.17
CA ASP A 127 18.13 11.88 4.04
C ASP A 127 19.48 12.18 3.35
N SER A 128 19.46 12.99 2.29
CA SER A 128 20.67 13.36 1.57
C SER A 128 21.54 14.35 2.37
N ASP A 129 22.64 13.83 2.93
CA ASP A 129 23.83 14.55 3.39
C ASP A 129 23.64 15.70 4.40
N HIS A 130 23.34 15.37 5.65
CA HIS A 130 23.82 16.19 6.76
C HIS A 130 24.87 15.42 7.56
N ASP A 131 26.14 15.67 7.19
CA ASP A 131 27.34 15.27 7.93
C ASP A 131 27.27 15.90 9.33
N HIS A 132 26.74 15.21 10.32
CA HIS A 132 26.81 15.59 11.71
C HIS A 132 28.17 15.16 12.27
N ASP A 133 29.14 16.07 12.26
CA ASP A 133 30.37 15.99 13.05
C ASP A 133 29.99 15.76 14.53
N HIS A 134 29.89 14.50 14.94
CA HIS A 134 29.90 14.14 16.35
C HIS A 134 31.33 14.01 16.83
N ASP A 135 31.85 15.09 17.43
CA ASP A 135 33.00 15.05 18.33
C ASP A 135 32.68 14.06 19.46
N ALA A 136 33.20 12.88 19.36
CA ALA A 136 33.14 11.86 20.42
C ALA A 136 34.50 11.79 21.12
N ASP A 137 34.67 12.60 22.18
CA ASP A 137 35.57 12.29 23.26
C ASP A 137 34.82 11.48 24.32
N THR A 138 35.14 10.19 24.44
CA THR A 138 35.37 9.55 25.77
C THR A 138 35.88 8.12 25.61
N GLU A 139 37.06 7.91 26.11
CA GLU A 139 37.67 6.61 26.41
C GLU A 139 36.90 5.87 27.52
N SER A 140 36.68 4.58 27.39
CA SER A 140 36.99 3.63 28.49
C SER A 140 36.86 2.17 28.09
N ASP A 141 37.94 1.45 28.40
CA ASP A 141 38.11 0.00 28.42
C ASP A 141 37.03 -0.78 29.14
N SER A 142 36.65 -1.93 28.59
CA SER A 142 36.68 -3.20 29.36
C SER A 142 36.38 -4.43 28.52
N ASP A 143 37.30 -5.38 28.58
CA ASP A 143 37.24 -6.75 28.08
C ASP A 143 36.03 -7.52 28.60
N HIS A 144 35.38 -8.33 27.71
CA HIS A 144 34.90 -9.68 28.08
C HIS A 144 34.82 -10.58 26.85
N GLU A 145 35.55 -11.69 26.96
CA GLU A 145 35.60 -12.80 26.01
C GLU A 145 34.36 -13.70 26.07
N ALA A 146 34.11 -14.30 24.89
CA ALA A 146 33.66 -15.69 24.59
C ALA A 146 32.20 -16.08 24.97
N ASP A 147 31.39 -16.52 24.06
CA ASP A 147 31.43 -17.85 23.44
C ASP A 147 30.49 -17.92 22.22
N ALA A 148 30.94 -18.61 21.19
CA ALA A 148 30.23 -18.86 19.97
C ALA A 148 29.27 -20.05 20.14
N GLU A 149 28.02 -19.90 19.74
CA GLU A 149 27.27 -21.00 19.12
C GLU A 149 26.50 -20.45 17.93
N SER A 150 26.85 -20.96 16.75
CA SER A 150 26.24 -20.65 15.46
C SER A 150 24.91 -21.37 15.37
N ASP A 151 23.85 -20.61 15.22
CA ASP A 151 22.62 -21.10 14.61
C ASP A 151 22.27 -20.18 13.43
N SER A 152 22.48 -20.71 12.23
CA SER A 152 22.24 -20.00 10.99
C SER A 152 20.73 -19.99 10.69
N ALA A 153 20.03 -19.06 11.29
CA ALA A 153 18.78 -18.55 10.77
C ALA A 153 19.14 -17.47 9.75
N HIS A 154 18.71 -17.62 8.52
CA HIS A 154 18.75 -16.54 7.54
C HIS A 154 17.78 -15.46 8.02
N ASP A 155 18.30 -14.56 8.83
CA ASP A 155 17.68 -13.28 9.14
C ASP A 155 17.91 -12.41 7.91
N HIS A 156 16.89 -12.30 7.06
CA HIS A 156 16.86 -11.26 6.07
C HIS A 156 16.55 -9.97 6.84
N ASP A 157 17.61 -9.25 7.19
CA ASP A 157 17.56 -7.89 7.69
C ASP A 157 16.96 -7.02 6.58
N HIS A 158 15.67 -6.76 6.64
CA HIS A 158 14.93 -5.86 5.75
C HIS A 158 14.94 -4.41 6.28
N GLY A 159 15.89 -4.05 7.14
CA GLY A 159 15.92 -2.83 7.94
C GLY A 159 16.24 -1.54 7.21
N ASP A 160 16.56 -1.57 5.89
CA ASP A 160 17.04 -0.38 5.17
C ASP A 160 16.23 -0.06 3.90
N GLU A 161 15.11 -0.76 3.63
CA GLU A 161 14.30 -0.58 2.41
C GLU A 161 12.95 0.07 2.71
N ASN A 162 12.65 1.15 1.99
CA ASN A 162 11.36 1.84 2.08
C ASN A 162 10.27 1.04 1.35
N ALA A 163 9.32 0.51 2.11
CA ALA A 163 8.29 -0.40 1.59
C ALA A 163 7.14 0.29 0.81
N HIS A 164 7.08 1.64 0.76
CA HIS A 164 5.94 2.39 0.23
C HIS A 164 5.91 2.50 -1.31
N ALA A 165 6.35 1.45 -2.02
CA ALA A 165 6.53 1.42 -3.47
C ALA A 165 5.25 1.72 -4.27
N TRP A 166 4.05 1.52 -3.70
CA TRP A 166 2.79 1.87 -4.35
C TRP A 166 2.61 3.37 -4.60
N MET A 167 3.40 4.23 -3.93
CA MET A 167 3.39 5.68 -4.15
C MET A 167 4.10 6.09 -5.43
N SER A 168 4.87 5.20 -6.05
CA SER A 168 5.47 5.38 -7.37
C SER A 168 4.61 4.72 -8.44
N VAL A 169 4.13 5.49 -9.41
CA VAL A 169 3.32 4.94 -10.51
C VAL A 169 4.08 3.88 -11.32
N PRO A 170 5.35 4.07 -11.73
CA PRO A 170 6.12 3.03 -12.42
C PRO A 170 6.29 1.75 -11.61
N ARG A 171 6.54 1.87 -10.30
CA ARG A 171 6.70 0.70 -9.41
C ARG A 171 5.37 -0.01 -9.19
N TYR A 172 4.28 0.72 -8.98
CA TYR A 172 2.95 0.13 -8.84
C TYR A 172 2.50 -0.61 -10.11
N ARG A 173 2.87 -0.14 -11.31
CA ARG A 173 2.68 -0.86 -12.56
C ARG A 173 3.41 -2.21 -12.56
N THR A 174 4.63 -2.28 -12.05
CA THR A 174 5.36 -3.53 -11.88
C THR A 174 4.65 -4.45 -10.88
N MET A 175 4.23 -3.93 -9.73
CA MET A 175 3.47 -4.69 -8.74
C MET A 175 2.19 -5.31 -9.32
N VAL A 176 1.44 -4.57 -10.14
CA VAL A 176 0.25 -5.09 -10.86
C VAL A 176 0.62 -6.26 -11.77
N GLN A 177 1.74 -6.18 -12.50
CA GLN A 177 2.18 -7.28 -13.38
C GLN A 177 2.62 -8.51 -12.56
N THR A 178 3.34 -8.31 -11.47
CA THR A 178 3.76 -9.37 -10.55
C THR A 178 2.54 -10.11 -9.98
N ILE A 179 1.55 -9.38 -9.44
CA ILE A 179 0.31 -9.99 -8.91
C ILE A 179 -0.41 -10.79 -10.01
N ALA A 180 -0.56 -10.22 -11.22
CA ALA A 180 -1.24 -10.91 -12.31
C ALA A 180 -0.51 -12.19 -12.75
N SER A 181 0.81 -12.16 -12.81
CA SER A 181 1.64 -13.32 -13.15
C SER A 181 1.47 -14.44 -12.13
N ARG A 182 1.53 -14.11 -10.85
CA ARG A 182 1.41 -15.07 -9.75
C ARG A 182 0.00 -15.67 -9.66
N LEU A 183 -1.05 -14.86 -9.86
CA LEU A 183 -2.42 -15.36 -9.95
C LEU A 183 -2.62 -16.26 -11.18
N ALA A 184 -2.03 -15.93 -12.33
CA ALA A 184 -2.08 -16.75 -13.52
C ALA A 184 -1.36 -18.11 -13.36
N GLU A 185 -0.26 -18.15 -12.61
CA GLU A 185 0.42 -19.41 -12.25
C GLU A 185 -0.46 -20.29 -11.35
N LYS A 186 -1.13 -19.67 -10.39
CA LYS A 186 -1.99 -20.37 -9.42
C LYS A 186 -3.28 -20.88 -10.04
N ASP A 187 -3.88 -20.08 -10.89
CA ASP A 187 -5.16 -20.38 -11.57
C ASP A 187 -4.99 -20.28 -13.09
N ALA A 188 -4.28 -21.23 -13.64
CA ALA A 188 -3.93 -21.29 -15.06
C ALA A 188 -5.13 -21.28 -16.01
N LYS A 189 -6.32 -21.66 -15.52
CA LYS A 189 -7.55 -21.68 -16.34
C LYS A 189 -8.05 -20.27 -16.67
N HIS A 190 -7.74 -19.27 -15.80
CA HIS A 190 -8.10 -17.86 -15.99
C HIS A 190 -6.91 -16.95 -16.31
N ALA A 191 -5.74 -17.52 -16.60
CA ALA A 191 -4.50 -16.78 -16.84
C ALA A 191 -4.66 -15.67 -17.90
N ASP A 192 -5.32 -15.96 -19.02
CA ASP A 192 -5.54 -14.96 -20.10
C ASP A 192 -6.40 -13.78 -19.62
N GLU A 193 -7.37 -14.02 -18.72
CA GLU A 193 -8.24 -12.99 -18.16
C GLU A 193 -7.46 -12.09 -17.21
N TYR A 194 -6.63 -12.65 -16.31
CA TYR A 194 -5.76 -11.88 -15.42
C TYR A 194 -4.79 -10.99 -16.21
N TYR A 195 -4.11 -11.53 -17.22
CA TYR A 195 -3.21 -10.74 -18.05
C TYR A 195 -3.93 -9.67 -18.86
N ALA A 196 -5.12 -9.95 -19.38
CA ALA A 196 -5.92 -8.96 -20.12
C ALA A 196 -6.36 -7.81 -19.21
N ASN A 197 -6.80 -8.11 -18.00
CA ASN A 197 -7.23 -7.15 -16.99
C ASN A 197 -6.06 -6.30 -16.49
N ALA A 198 -4.94 -6.94 -16.14
CA ALA A 198 -3.71 -6.24 -15.73
C ALA A 198 -3.22 -5.29 -16.83
N LYS A 199 -3.21 -5.71 -18.09
CA LYS A 199 -2.85 -4.87 -19.22
C LYS A 199 -3.81 -3.68 -19.40
N ALA A 200 -5.11 -3.88 -19.20
CA ALA A 200 -6.08 -2.80 -19.27
C ALA A 200 -5.90 -1.77 -18.14
N TYR A 201 -5.58 -2.23 -16.94
CA TYR A 201 -5.29 -1.35 -15.81
C TYR A 201 -3.95 -0.65 -15.98
N ASP A 202 -2.90 -1.36 -16.41
CA ASP A 202 -1.58 -0.78 -16.72
C ASP A 202 -1.68 0.36 -17.76
N ALA A 203 -2.54 0.22 -18.77
CA ALA A 203 -2.76 1.30 -19.74
C ALA A 203 -3.34 2.58 -19.10
N LYS A 204 -4.16 2.47 -18.04
CA LYS A 204 -4.65 3.63 -17.28
C LYS A 204 -3.55 4.23 -16.41
N LEU A 205 -2.74 3.38 -15.75
CA LEU A 205 -1.58 3.80 -14.95
C LEU A 205 -0.53 4.51 -15.82
N ALA A 206 -0.30 4.04 -17.05
CA ALA A 206 0.61 4.69 -18.00
C ALA A 206 0.22 6.15 -18.30
N VAL A 207 -1.08 6.47 -18.31
CA VAL A 207 -1.56 7.86 -18.47
C VAL A 207 -1.14 8.74 -17.29
N LEU A 208 -1.15 8.20 -16.06
CA LEU A 208 -0.67 8.93 -14.88
C LEU A 208 0.85 9.18 -14.98
N GLU A 209 1.62 8.16 -15.39
CA GLU A 209 3.06 8.31 -15.61
C GLU A 209 3.38 9.36 -16.68
N GLU A 210 2.62 9.41 -17.78
CA GLU A 210 2.75 10.48 -18.79
C GLU A 210 2.45 11.87 -18.20
N LYS A 211 1.44 12.00 -17.31
CA LYS A 211 1.14 13.26 -16.62
C LYS A 211 2.30 13.69 -15.71
N ILE A 212 2.85 12.77 -14.91
CA ILE A 212 4.04 13.01 -14.07
C ILE A 212 5.18 13.51 -14.95
N ASN A 213 5.51 12.79 -16.03
CA ASN A 213 6.60 13.16 -16.95
C ASN A 213 6.38 14.54 -17.59
N SER A 214 5.13 14.95 -17.84
CA SER A 214 4.80 16.23 -18.46
C SER A 214 5.13 17.44 -17.58
N ILE A 215 5.19 17.25 -16.26
CA ILE A 215 5.45 18.35 -15.30
C ILE A 215 6.85 18.27 -14.67
N LYS A 216 7.66 17.25 -15.01
CA LYS A 216 9.05 17.12 -14.51
C LYS A 216 9.91 18.36 -14.75
N SER A 217 9.66 19.12 -15.81
CA SER A 217 10.39 20.38 -16.06
C SER A 217 10.15 21.46 -15.01
N LEU A 218 9.06 21.36 -14.22
CA LEU A 218 8.73 22.27 -13.12
C LEU A 218 9.36 21.82 -11.81
N THR A 219 9.50 20.50 -11.62
CA THR A 219 9.87 19.88 -10.33
C THR A 219 11.32 19.42 -10.26
N ASN A 220 11.96 19.20 -11.40
CA ASN A 220 13.31 18.63 -11.48
C ASN A 220 14.34 19.46 -10.70
N GLY A 221 14.98 18.80 -9.71
CA GLY A 221 16.00 19.39 -8.85
C GLY A 221 15.45 20.40 -7.84
N GLN A 222 14.12 20.49 -7.66
CA GLN A 222 13.54 21.31 -6.60
C GLN A 222 13.73 20.63 -5.25
N ASN A 223 14.23 21.37 -4.26
CA ASN A 223 14.35 20.91 -2.89
C ASN A 223 12.99 20.94 -2.19
N ILE A 224 12.62 19.83 -1.59
CA ILE A 224 11.38 19.65 -0.82
C ILE A 224 11.68 19.05 0.55
N ILE A 225 10.76 19.23 1.47
CA ILE A 225 10.69 18.45 2.72
C ILE A 225 9.51 17.51 2.62
N ILE A 226 9.66 16.31 3.16
CA ILE A 226 8.58 15.31 3.23
C ILE A 226 8.24 15.01 4.69
N PHE A 227 6.94 14.87 4.99
CA PHE A 227 6.44 14.53 6.32
C PHE A 227 5.99 13.07 6.44
N HIS A 228 6.42 12.24 5.52
CA HIS A 228 6.23 10.79 5.55
C HIS A 228 7.21 10.18 4.55
N GLU A 229 7.87 9.10 4.91
CA GLU A 229 8.85 8.40 4.07
C GLU A 229 8.27 7.89 2.74
N ALA A 230 6.95 7.57 2.72
CA ALA A 230 6.24 7.20 1.49
C ALA A 230 6.39 8.23 0.36
N TYR A 231 6.58 9.50 0.70
CA TYR A 231 6.72 10.57 -0.27
C TYR A 231 8.11 10.67 -0.91
N ALA A 232 9.08 9.88 -0.44
CA ALA A 232 10.35 9.70 -1.14
C ALA A 232 10.14 9.14 -2.55
N TYR A 233 9.19 8.22 -2.72
CA TYR A 233 8.80 7.70 -4.04
C TYR A 233 8.17 8.75 -4.95
N VAL A 234 7.40 9.68 -4.36
CA VAL A 234 6.86 10.82 -5.10
C VAL A 234 8.00 11.75 -5.51
N ALA A 235 8.94 12.04 -4.60
CA ALA A 235 10.10 12.86 -4.93
C ALA A 235 10.91 12.26 -6.08
N ASP A 236 11.16 10.94 -6.07
CA ASP A 236 11.86 10.21 -7.14
C ASP A 236 11.11 10.30 -8.48
N ASP A 237 9.81 9.96 -8.51
CA ASP A 237 8.99 10.01 -9.72
C ASP A 237 8.95 11.41 -10.35
N PHE A 238 8.95 12.47 -9.55
CA PHE A 238 8.93 13.86 -10.01
C PHE A 238 10.32 14.50 -10.14
N SER A 239 11.39 13.74 -9.88
CA SER A 239 12.79 14.20 -9.92
C SER A 239 13.06 15.41 -8.97
N MET A 240 12.42 15.41 -7.81
CA MET A 240 12.65 16.37 -6.72
C MET A 240 13.73 15.84 -5.77
N ASN A 241 14.34 16.73 -5.00
CA ASN A 241 15.30 16.40 -3.94
C ASN A 241 14.57 16.47 -2.58
N ALA A 242 14.29 15.33 -1.96
CA ALA A 242 13.83 15.30 -0.57
C ALA A 242 15.06 15.56 0.33
N CYS A 243 15.23 16.82 0.78
CA CYS A 243 16.40 17.23 1.56
C CYS A 243 16.22 17.09 3.07
N TYR A 244 15.01 16.83 3.54
CA TYR A 244 14.71 16.55 4.95
C TYR A 244 13.44 15.71 5.08
N LEU A 245 13.51 14.69 5.92
CA LEU A 245 12.38 13.87 6.33
C LEU A 245 11.99 14.18 7.78
N LEU A 246 10.73 14.51 8.01
CA LEU A 246 10.11 14.50 9.34
C LEU A 246 9.03 13.43 9.33
N ASP A 247 9.31 12.27 9.89
CA ASP A 247 8.39 11.16 9.86
C ASP A 247 7.17 11.38 10.75
N LEU A 248 6.00 11.53 10.11
CA LEU A 248 4.69 11.77 10.71
C LEU A 248 3.66 10.83 10.05
N ASP A 249 3.85 9.54 10.20
CA ASP A 249 2.96 8.48 9.71
C ASP A 249 1.93 8.02 10.76
N GLU A 250 2.11 8.46 12.01
CA GLU A 250 1.23 8.16 13.16
C GLU A 250 0.92 9.41 14.00
N GLU A 251 -0.04 9.27 14.92
CA GLU A 251 -0.38 10.34 15.86
C GLU A 251 0.71 10.49 16.93
N ARG A 252 1.59 11.49 16.76
CA ARG A 252 2.62 11.84 17.72
C ARG A 252 2.76 13.35 17.92
N SER A 253 3.39 13.75 19.02
CA SER A 253 3.69 15.15 19.28
C SER A 253 5.03 15.54 18.64
N VAL A 254 5.03 16.62 17.85
CA VAL A 254 6.24 17.20 17.30
C VAL A 254 6.89 18.09 18.35
N SER A 255 8.19 17.91 18.59
CA SER A 255 8.96 18.69 19.56
C SER A 255 9.34 20.07 19.01
N ALA A 256 9.66 21.03 19.92
CA ALA A 256 10.18 22.34 19.51
C ALA A 256 11.54 22.23 18.78
N GLY A 257 12.31 21.17 19.04
CA GLY A 257 13.56 20.86 18.34
C GLY A 257 13.32 20.53 16.87
N GLU A 258 12.39 19.59 16.60
CA GLU A 258 12.02 19.19 15.25
C GLU A 258 11.44 20.37 14.44
N ILE A 259 10.59 21.21 15.06
CA ILE A 259 10.08 22.43 14.42
C ILE A 259 11.25 23.34 13.99
N LYS A 260 12.24 23.51 14.86
CA LYS A 260 13.42 24.34 14.56
C LYS A 260 14.28 23.74 13.45
N GLN A 261 14.45 22.41 13.42
CA GLN A 261 15.18 21.71 12.36
C GLN A 261 14.49 21.90 11.00
N VAL A 262 13.16 21.66 10.90
CA VAL A 262 12.38 21.88 9.67
C VAL A 262 12.50 23.34 9.20
N ILE A 263 12.35 24.33 10.10
CA ILE A 263 12.52 25.75 9.75
C ILE A 263 13.96 26.05 9.29
N GLY A 264 14.96 25.38 9.88
CA GLY A 264 16.35 25.44 9.44
C GLY A 264 16.52 24.95 8.02
N ALA A 265 16.11 23.71 7.73
CA ALA A 265 16.17 23.10 6.41
C ALA A 265 15.44 23.93 5.33
N ILE A 266 14.24 24.49 5.65
CA ILE A 266 13.55 25.40 4.72
C ILE A 266 14.44 26.58 4.30
N LYS A 267 15.19 27.19 5.24
CA LYS A 267 16.01 28.36 4.98
C LYS A 267 17.34 28.04 4.33
N ASP A 268 17.97 26.96 4.79
CA ASP A 268 19.34 26.61 4.40
C ASP A 268 19.34 25.98 3.00
N ASP A 269 18.34 25.15 2.69
CA ASP A 269 18.21 24.45 1.41
C ASP A 269 17.27 25.14 0.42
N GLY A 270 16.65 26.25 0.82
CA GLY A 270 15.77 27.04 -0.04
C GLY A 270 14.49 26.31 -0.42
N VAL A 271 13.95 25.51 0.48
CA VAL A 271 12.74 24.71 0.27
C VAL A 271 11.53 25.62 0.10
N SER A 272 10.76 25.40 -0.97
CA SER A 272 9.53 26.14 -1.27
C SER A 272 8.25 25.32 -1.04
N VAL A 273 8.35 23.98 -1.05
CA VAL A 273 7.21 23.06 -0.94
C VAL A 273 7.50 21.96 0.08
N ILE A 274 6.52 21.64 0.91
CA ILE A 274 6.51 20.49 1.80
C ILE A 274 5.38 19.57 1.37
N LEU A 275 5.67 18.24 1.26
CA LEU A 275 4.66 17.21 1.08
C LEU A 275 4.29 16.64 2.43
N ALA A 276 3.01 16.65 2.77
CA ALA A 276 2.50 16.16 4.04
C ALA A 276 1.22 15.33 3.85
N GLU A 277 0.92 14.46 4.79
CA GLU A 277 -0.41 13.86 4.93
C GLU A 277 -1.31 14.78 5.76
N GLU A 278 -2.57 14.98 5.37
CA GLU A 278 -3.46 15.87 6.11
C GLU A 278 -3.74 15.35 7.53
N LEU A 279 -3.87 14.02 7.70
CA LEU A 279 -4.25 13.41 8.97
C LEU A 279 -3.22 13.65 10.07
N TYR A 280 -1.95 13.44 9.80
CA TYR A 280 -0.87 13.50 10.80
C TYR A 280 0.01 14.75 10.66
N GLY A 281 0.22 15.22 9.43
CA GLY A 281 1.11 16.35 9.12
C GLY A 281 0.50 17.73 9.26
N LYS A 282 -0.84 17.86 9.36
CA LYS A 282 -1.52 19.17 9.31
C LYS A 282 -1.10 20.13 10.41
N SER A 283 -1.00 19.68 11.65
CA SER A 283 -0.62 20.54 12.78
C SER A 283 0.78 21.13 12.62
N MET A 284 1.72 20.31 12.14
CA MET A 284 3.07 20.75 11.83
C MET A 284 3.10 21.65 10.60
N GLY A 285 2.41 21.29 9.54
CA GLY A 285 2.27 22.10 8.33
C GLY A 285 1.74 23.49 8.61
N ASP A 286 0.66 23.62 9.41
CA ASP A 286 0.11 24.89 9.83
C ASP A 286 1.10 25.72 10.68
N THR A 287 1.98 25.05 11.43
CA THR A 287 2.98 25.72 12.25
C THR A 287 4.10 26.30 11.38
N VAL A 288 4.68 25.51 10.48
CA VAL A 288 5.78 25.98 9.62
C VAL A 288 5.32 27.02 8.61
N SER A 289 4.10 26.91 8.08
CA SER A 289 3.52 27.91 7.16
C SER A 289 3.28 29.27 7.80
N ARG A 290 3.15 29.36 9.13
CA ARG A 290 3.05 30.64 9.86
C ARG A 290 4.40 31.31 10.10
N GLU A 291 5.46 30.50 10.21
CA GLU A 291 6.82 30.96 10.55
C GLU A 291 7.71 31.16 9.31
N THR A 292 7.25 30.69 8.15
CA THR A 292 8.00 30.71 6.88
C THR A 292 7.05 30.99 5.71
N ASP A 293 7.63 31.23 4.52
CA ASP A 293 6.87 31.38 3.27
C ASP A 293 6.69 30.05 2.52
N VAL A 294 6.97 28.89 3.17
CA VAL A 294 6.86 27.57 2.54
C VAL A 294 5.41 27.20 2.26
N HIS A 295 5.19 26.55 1.13
CA HIS A 295 3.88 26.03 0.75
C HIS A 295 3.76 24.57 1.16
N VAL A 296 2.91 24.25 2.13
CA VAL A 296 2.61 22.89 2.52
C VAL A 296 1.43 22.39 1.68
N ILE A 297 1.63 21.29 0.94
CA ILE A 297 0.56 20.60 0.21
C ILE A 297 0.29 19.25 0.87
N TYR A 298 -1.00 18.92 0.95
CA TYR A 298 -1.46 17.67 1.56
C TYR A 298 -1.82 16.69 0.46
N ILE A 299 -0.99 15.68 0.28
CA ILE A 299 -1.18 14.64 -0.73
C ILE A 299 -1.66 13.34 -0.08
N ASP A 300 -2.44 12.59 -0.85
CA ASP A 300 -3.02 11.33 -0.41
C ASP A 300 -1.94 10.23 -0.42
N PRO A 301 -1.68 9.52 0.69
CA PRO A 301 -0.74 8.39 0.74
C PRO A 301 -1.28 7.12 0.04
N LEU A 302 -2.51 7.13 -0.48
CA LEU A 302 -3.14 6.03 -1.24
C LEU A 302 -3.17 4.69 -0.51
N ASN A 303 -3.17 4.73 0.82
CA ASN A 303 -3.18 3.57 1.70
C ASN A 303 -4.55 3.30 2.35
N ARG A 304 -5.56 4.12 2.01
CA ARG A 304 -6.94 4.03 2.49
C ARG A 304 -7.93 4.63 1.49
N GLY A 305 -9.20 4.27 1.57
CA GLY A 305 -10.26 4.84 0.71
C GLY A 305 -11.40 3.87 0.47
N GLU A 306 -12.19 4.15 -0.54
CA GLU A 306 -13.29 3.29 -0.98
C GLU A 306 -12.77 2.16 -1.86
N TYR A 307 -13.43 0.99 -1.79
CA TYR A 307 -13.12 -0.16 -2.64
C TYR A 307 -13.71 0.01 -4.06
N ASP A 308 -13.17 1.00 -4.77
CA ASP A 308 -13.48 1.27 -6.17
C ASP A 308 -12.26 1.03 -7.06
N LYS A 309 -12.44 0.43 -8.22
CA LYS A 309 -11.36 0.07 -9.16
C LYS A 309 -10.51 1.24 -9.61
N ASP A 310 -11.11 2.42 -9.71
CA ASP A 310 -10.44 3.61 -10.21
C ASP A 310 -9.95 4.53 -9.07
N SER A 311 -10.15 4.15 -7.78
CA SER A 311 -9.82 5.00 -6.63
C SER A 311 -8.33 5.37 -6.55
N TYR A 312 -7.42 4.41 -6.80
CA TYR A 312 -5.98 4.71 -6.90
C TYR A 312 -5.68 5.73 -8.01
N LEU A 313 -6.34 5.58 -9.17
CA LEU A 313 -6.15 6.50 -10.30
C LEU A 313 -6.60 7.92 -9.96
N TYR A 314 -7.74 8.07 -9.30
CA TYR A 314 -8.25 9.38 -8.89
C TYR A 314 -7.39 10.02 -7.82
N GLY A 315 -6.97 9.27 -6.81
CA GLY A 315 -6.09 9.77 -5.75
C GLY A 315 -4.74 10.22 -6.29
N MET A 316 -4.10 9.39 -7.13
CA MET A 316 -2.83 9.76 -7.75
C MET A 316 -2.97 10.95 -8.72
N GLU A 317 -4.04 11.01 -9.51
CA GLU A 317 -4.30 12.16 -10.38
C GLU A 317 -4.45 13.46 -9.57
N HIS A 318 -5.14 13.38 -8.43
CA HIS A 318 -5.28 14.52 -7.52
C HIS A 318 -3.92 14.96 -6.97
N ASN A 319 -3.08 14.01 -6.52
CA ASN A 319 -1.72 14.28 -6.06
C ASN A 319 -0.88 14.98 -7.14
N ILE A 320 -0.95 14.50 -8.39
CA ILE A 320 -0.24 15.11 -9.54
C ILE A 320 -0.67 16.58 -9.75
N GLU A 321 -1.97 16.87 -9.70
CA GLU A 321 -2.47 18.24 -9.87
C GLU A 321 -2.06 19.15 -8.70
N LEU A 322 -2.09 18.68 -7.45
CA LEU A 322 -1.60 19.45 -6.29
C LEU A 322 -0.10 19.80 -6.42
N ILE A 323 0.73 18.84 -6.82
CA ILE A 323 2.15 19.08 -7.05
C ILE A 323 2.36 20.09 -8.18
N LYS A 324 1.69 19.92 -9.31
CA LYS A 324 1.75 20.84 -10.44
C LYS A 324 1.37 22.27 -10.04
N GLU A 325 0.28 22.44 -9.30
CA GLU A 325 -0.16 23.75 -8.81
C GLU A 325 0.87 24.40 -7.88
N ALA A 326 1.51 23.61 -6.99
CA ALA A 326 2.50 24.10 -6.05
C ALA A 326 3.75 24.69 -6.74
N PHE A 327 4.18 24.07 -7.85
CA PHE A 327 5.36 24.51 -8.60
C PHE A 327 5.05 25.43 -9.81
N THR A 328 3.80 25.77 -10.06
CA THR A 328 3.42 26.70 -11.14
C THR A 328 3.29 28.16 -10.64
N LYS A 329 3.17 28.36 -9.34
CA LYS A 329 3.06 29.68 -8.69
C LYS A 329 4.42 30.29 -8.50
#